data_54dfed5209871eb3bbe4b43cbce1378d
#
_entry.id   54dfed5209871eb3bbe4b43cbce1378d
#
_cell.length_a   1.000
_cell.length_b   1.000
_cell.length_c   1.000
_cell.angle_alpha   90.00
_cell.angle_beta   90.00
_cell.angle_gamma   90.00
#
_symmetry.space_group_name_H-M   'P 1'
#
loop_
_entity.id
_entity.type
_entity.pdbx_description
1 polymer ?
#
loop_
_entity_poly.entity_id
_entity_poly.type
_entity_poly.pdbx_seq_one_letter_code
_entity_poly.pdbx_strand_id
1 'polypeptide(L)'
;MNELVIGDIHFGTKSNSIEWLLKQCKLIDKQVSECIDKYKPNRVVFLGDVFDIRYSINQQIACEVKNSIRRLSEKLKSISAYLVFVAGNHDYYSPLEEAKQYNAYETVFGSEFSKIHDNIYFVTDTPLLKDDSLFLPWYWTENTEHFDDLLYRFDFGNDVKAIYCHADLSVWPGPRVASLNGIPVYAGHIHYINEDKICNLHNIGACCPLNFGDTNEDRYIYYLEDFIIKEKIKNITTPKFVRLYNEEIFNANKELFENSFVQLCISRKNIELASYIDQIKKLKSTYVDSNIRIHLIEDDARQDIGNANIDLNQNIYDYIKTNIPKELNDKFGIIVDKYKDAK
;
A
#
# COMPACT_ATOMS: atom_id res chain seq x y z
N MET A 1 0.79 -15.82 -20.15
CA MET A 1 -0.32 -15.53 -19.22
C MET A 1 -0.43 -14.03 -19.07
N ASN A 2 -1.65 -13.48 -19.11
CA ASN A 2 -1.90 -12.05 -18.97
C ASN A 2 -2.51 -11.77 -17.61
N GLU A 3 -2.01 -10.76 -16.89
CA GLU A 3 -2.41 -10.50 -15.52
C GLU A 3 -2.54 -9.00 -15.24
N LEU A 4 -3.47 -8.65 -14.35
CA LEU A 4 -3.47 -7.35 -13.69
C LEU A 4 -3.09 -7.55 -12.23
N VAL A 5 -2.10 -6.79 -11.76
CA VAL A 5 -1.64 -6.85 -10.38
C VAL A 5 -1.88 -5.50 -9.70
N ILE A 6 -2.49 -5.54 -8.54
CA ILE A 6 -2.96 -4.38 -7.77
C ILE A 6 -2.36 -4.49 -6.37
N GLY A 7 -1.63 -3.48 -5.94
CA GLY A 7 -1.12 -3.38 -4.58
C GLY A 7 -2.19 -2.91 -3.59
N ASP A 8 -1.74 -2.59 -2.41
CA ASP A 8 -2.53 -2.21 -1.25
C ASP A 8 -3.56 -1.12 -1.60
N ILE A 9 -4.83 -1.35 -1.25
CA ILE A 9 -5.92 -0.42 -1.55
C ILE A 9 -6.50 0.24 -0.29
N HIS A 10 -6.49 -0.44 0.85
CA HIS A 10 -6.93 0.05 2.16
C HIS A 10 -8.34 0.65 2.15
N PHE A 11 -9.35 -0.13 1.78
CA PHE A 11 -10.74 0.29 1.93
C PHE A 11 -11.05 0.59 3.40
N GLY A 12 -11.65 1.75 3.66
CA GLY A 12 -11.91 2.23 5.02
C GLY A 12 -10.88 3.22 5.54
N THR A 13 -9.85 3.52 4.80
CA THR A 13 -8.88 4.58 5.14
C THR A 13 -9.56 5.94 5.37
N LYS A 14 -8.83 6.92 5.93
CA LYS A 14 -9.36 8.25 6.29
C LYS A 14 -10.55 8.18 7.25
N SER A 15 -10.43 7.35 8.29
CA SER A 15 -11.47 7.18 9.32
C SER A 15 -12.82 6.76 8.73
N ASN A 16 -12.80 5.79 7.82
CA ASN A 16 -13.96 5.28 7.10
C ASN A 16 -14.66 6.34 6.22
N SER A 17 -13.90 7.21 5.57
CA SER A 17 -14.44 8.22 4.66
C SER A 17 -15.20 7.59 3.49
N ILE A 18 -16.49 7.88 3.39
CA ILE A 18 -17.34 7.40 2.29
C ILE A 18 -16.94 8.01 0.96
N GLU A 19 -16.57 9.29 0.95
CA GLU A 19 -16.09 9.95 -0.27
C GLU A 19 -14.84 9.25 -0.82
N TRP A 20 -13.91 8.89 0.08
CA TRP A 20 -12.70 8.17 -0.30
C TRP A 20 -13.02 6.75 -0.80
N LEU A 21 -13.89 6.04 -0.09
CA LEU A 21 -14.37 4.72 -0.48
C LEU A 21 -14.95 4.71 -1.91
N LEU A 22 -15.80 5.68 -2.24
CA LEU A 22 -16.41 5.76 -3.56
C LEU A 22 -15.37 5.98 -4.67
N LYS A 23 -14.29 6.70 -4.38
CA LYS A 23 -13.16 6.87 -5.31
C LYS A 23 -12.34 5.60 -5.48
N GLN A 24 -12.12 4.84 -4.40
CA GLN A 24 -11.49 3.52 -4.45
C GLN A 24 -12.38 2.51 -5.20
N CYS A 25 -13.68 2.48 -4.93
CA CYS A 25 -14.62 1.65 -5.71
C CYS A 25 -14.62 2.02 -7.19
N LYS A 26 -14.54 3.33 -7.53
CA LYS A 26 -14.43 3.80 -8.90
C LYS A 26 -13.13 3.32 -9.59
N LEU A 27 -12.02 3.17 -8.84
CA LEU A 27 -10.81 2.54 -9.37
C LEU A 27 -11.12 1.13 -9.87
N ILE A 28 -11.81 0.33 -9.06
CA ILE A 28 -12.18 -1.05 -9.43
C ILE A 28 -13.23 -1.07 -10.54
N ASP A 29 -14.35 -0.40 -10.34
CA ASP A 29 -15.54 -0.48 -11.21
C ASP A 29 -15.32 0.14 -12.60
N LYS A 30 -14.43 1.14 -12.68
CA LYS A 30 -14.14 1.83 -13.93
C LYS A 30 -12.76 1.46 -14.47
N GLN A 31 -11.69 1.87 -13.80
CA GLN A 31 -10.34 1.80 -14.36
C GLN A 31 -9.84 0.36 -14.49
N VAL A 32 -9.98 -0.48 -13.45
CA VAL A 32 -9.64 -1.92 -13.54
C VAL A 32 -10.54 -2.59 -14.58
N SER A 33 -11.83 -2.25 -14.60
CA SER A 33 -12.77 -2.76 -15.59
C SER A 33 -12.38 -2.42 -17.05
N GLU A 34 -11.93 -1.19 -17.30
CA GLU A 34 -11.39 -0.77 -18.63
C GLU A 34 -10.11 -1.53 -18.98
N CYS A 35 -9.22 -1.75 -17.99
CA CYS A 35 -8.03 -2.59 -18.17
C CYS A 35 -8.40 -4.04 -18.54
N ILE A 36 -9.40 -4.61 -17.90
CA ILE A 36 -9.90 -5.96 -18.26
C ILE A 36 -10.38 -6.00 -19.71
N ASP A 37 -11.08 -4.97 -20.17
CA ASP A 37 -11.56 -4.90 -21.57
C ASP A 37 -10.39 -4.79 -22.56
N LYS A 38 -9.35 -4.03 -22.20
CA LYS A 38 -8.18 -3.79 -23.04
C LYS A 38 -7.26 -5.02 -23.13
N TYR A 39 -6.89 -5.58 -21.97
CA TYR A 39 -5.83 -6.59 -21.89
C TYR A 39 -6.33 -8.03 -21.85
N LYS A 40 -7.64 -8.24 -21.58
CA LYS A 40 -8.25 -9.56 -21.42
C LYS A 40 -7.41 -10.49 -20.52
N PRO A 41 -7.13 -10.09 -19.26
CA PRO A 41 -6.26 -10.86 -18.39
C PRO A 41 -6.89 -12.22 -18.07
N ASN A 42 -6.02 -13.20 -17.81
CA ASN A 42 -6.44 -14.50 -17.28
C ASN A 42 -6.81 -14.41 -15.79
N ARG A 43 -6.23 -13.43 -15.09
CA ARG A 43 -6.53 -13.17 -13.68
C ARG A 43 -6.24 -11.72 -13.27
N VAL A 44 -6.86 -11.32 -12.15
CA VAL A 44 -6.54 -10.11 -11.41
C VAL A 44 -6.05 -10.50 -10.02
N VAL A 45 -4.94 -9.95 -9.56
CA VAL A 45 -4.34 -10.27 -8.26
C VAL A 45 -4.28 -9.02 -7.40
N PHE A 46 -4.82 -9.09 -6.17
CA PHE A 46 -4.63 -8.10 -5.11
C PHE A 46 -3.57 -8.62 -4.14
N LEU A 47 -2.54 -7.80 -3.88
CA LEU A 47 -1.38 -8.18 -3.07
C LEU A 47 -1.51 -7.83 -1.58
N GLY A 48 -2.72 -7.87 -1.06
CA GLY A 48 -2.99 -7.69 0.37
C GLY A 48 -3.38 -6.28 0.76
N ASP A 49 -3.62 -6.11 2.05
CA ASP A 49 -4.09 -4.88 2.68
C ASP A 49 -5.28 -4.27 1.92
N VAL A 50 -6.27 -5.12 1.65
CA VAL A 50 -7.52 -4.72 1.00
C VAL A 50 -8.33 -3.83 1.93
N PHE A 51 -8.35 -4.12 3.24
CA PHE A 51 -9.00 -3.31 4.26
C PHE A 51 -7.99 -2.56 5.12
N ASP A 52 -8.35 -1.37 5.59
CA ASP A 52 -7.46 -0.49 6.37
C ASP A 52 -7.49 -0.82 7.88
N ILE A 53 -8.67 -1.12 8.42
CA ILE A 53 -8.88 -1.26 9.86
C ILE A 53 -9.04 -2.74 10.24
N ARG A 54 -8.10 -3.25 11.04
CA ARG A 54 -8.05 -4.65 11.48
C ARG A 54 -9.21 -5.07 12.37
N TYR A 55 -9.62 -4.20 13.31
CA TYR A 55 -10.52 -4.58 14.42
C TYR A 55 -12.00 -4.44 14.10
N SER A 56 -12.36 -3.63 13.10
CA SER A 56 -13.73 -3.39 12.75
C SER A 56 -13.88 -2.92 11.31
N ILE A 57 -14.82 -3.46 10.59
CA ILE A 57 -15.16 -3.00 9.25
C ILE A 57 -16.52 -2.30 9.32
N ASN A 58 -16.55 -1.04 8.89
CA ASN A 58 -17.80 -0.30 8.81
C ASN A 58 -18.76 -0.99 7.83
N GLN A 59 -20.04 -1.13 8.21
CA GLN A 59 -21.04 -1.84 7.40
C GLN A 59 -21.22 -1.26 6.00
N GLN A 60 -21.14 0.06 5.84
CA GLN A 60 -21.26 0.70 4.54
C GLN A 60 -20.04 0.36 3.67
N ILE A 61 -18.84 0.37 4.25
CA ILE A 61 -17.61 -0.04 3.55
C ILE A 61 -17.72 -1.50 3.11
N ALA A 62 -18.10 -2.40 4.03
CA ALA A 62 -18.28 -3.81 3.71
C ALA A 62 -19.26 -4.02 2.55
N CYS A 63 -20.39 -3.31 2.56
CA CYS A 63 -21.42 -3.41 1.53
C CYS A 63 -20.93 -2.91 0.16
N GLU A 64 -20.32 -1.72 0.11
CA GLU A 64 -19.84 -1.13 -1.15
C GLU A 64 -18.69 -1.93 -1.75
N VAL A 65 -17.73 -2.36 -0.93
CA VAL A 65 -16.62 -3.21 -1.36
C VAL A 65 -17.14 -4.55 -1.90
N LYS A 66 -18.04 -5.21 -1.15
CA LYS A 66 -18.66 -6.46 -1.59
C LYS A 66 -19.36 -6.33 -2.94
N ASN A 67 -20.08 -5.23 -3.16
CA ASN A 67 -20.76 -4.95 -4.42
C ASN A 67 -19.77 -4.69 -5.56
N SER A 68 -18.69 -3.95 -5.31
CA SER A 68 -17.64 -3.69 -6.31
C SER A 68 -16.92 -4.98 -6.71
N ILE A 69 -16.53 -5.80 -5.73
CA ILE A 69 -15.86 -7.09 -6.00
C ILE A 69 -16.79 -8.08 -6.69
N ARG A 70 -18.09 -8.07 -6.38
CA ARG A 70 -19.08 -8.88 -7.10
C ARG A 70 -19.10 -8.53 -8.59
N ARG A 71 -19.21 -7.23 -8.93
CA ARG A 71 -19.19 -6.76 -10.34
C ARG A 71 -17.89 -7.14 -11.04
N LEU A 72 -16.76 -7.00 -10.36
CA LEU A 72 -15.45 -7.40 -10.88
C LEU A 72 -15.39 -8.91 -11.18
N SER A 73 -15.85 -9.74 -10.24
CA SER A 73 -15.93 -11.20 -10.40
C SER A 73 -16.81 -11.61 -11.58
N GLU A 74 -18.01 -11.04 -11.69
CA GLU A 74 -18.94 -11.29 -12.80
C GLU A 74 -18.31 -10.94 -14.16
N LYS A 75 -17.60 -9.81 -14.22
CA LYS A 75 -16.88 -9.39 -15.43
C LYS A 75 -15.75 -10.35 -15.78
N LEU A 76 -14.94 -10.77 -14.83
CA LEU A 76 -13.86 -11.73 -15.04
C LEU A 76 -14.42 -13.10 -15.46
N LYS A 77 -15.50 -13.53 -14.84
CA LYS A 77 -16.19 -14.79 -15.18
C LYS A 77 -16.65 -14.79 -16.64
N SER A 78 -17.11 -13.65 -17.18
CA SER A 78 -17.54 -13.53 -18.57
C SER A 78 -16.43 -13.75 -19.62
N ILE A 79 -15.16 -13.64 -19.20
CA ILE A 79 -13.98 -13.90 -20.04
C ILE A 79 -13.18 -15.12 -19.56
N SER A 80 -13.78 -15.98 -18.72
CA SER A 80 -13.15 -17.16 -18.13
C SER A 80 -11.89 -16.84 -17.31
N ALA A 81 -11.84 -15.68 -16.67
CA ALA A 81 -10.78 -15.22 -15.81
C ALA A 81 -11.18 -15.27 -14.34
N TYR A 82 -10.20 -15.18 -13.46
CA TYR A 82 -10.41 -15.28 -12.00
C TYR A 82 -9.73 -14.17 -11.22
N LEU A 83 -10.07 -14.10 -9.94
CA LEU A 83 -9.62 -13.09 -8.99
C LEU A 83 -8.89 -13.78 -7.84
N VAL A 84 -7.73 -13.25 -7.45
CA VAL A 84 -6.98 -13.71 -6.28
C VAL A 84 -6.77 -12.56 -5.32
N PHE A 85 -7.12 -12.80 -4.06
CA PHE A 85 -6.76 -11.92 -2.94
C PHE A 85 -5.73 -12.61 -2.07
N VAL A 86 -4.53 -12.06 -2.02
CA VAL A 86 -3.53 -12.43 -1.03
C VAL A 86 -3.82 -11.64 0.24
N ALA A 87 -3.86 -12.25 1.40
CA ALA A 87 -4.14 -11.51 2.63
C ALA A 87 -2.89 -10.77 3.12
N GLY A 88 -3.04 -9.46 3.36
CA GLY A 88 -2.06 -8.61 3.98
C GLY A 88 -2.23 -8.53 5.50
N ASN A 89 -1.33 -7.83 6.17
CA ASN A 89 -1.34 -7.74 7.63
C ASN A 89 -2.54 -6.93 8.18
N HIS A 90 -3.13 -6.03 7.39
CA HIS A 90 -4.35 -5.31 7.76
C HIS A 90 -5.63 -6.14 7.55
N ASP A 91 -5.57 -7.19 6.74
CA ASP A 91 -6.72 -8.06 6.49
C ASP A 91 -6.99 -9.04 7.64
N TYR A 92 -6.11 -9.14 8.63
CA TYR A 92 -6.30 -9.96 9.84
C TYR A 92 -6.65 -9.10 11.05
N TYR A 93 -7.40 -9.71 11.98
CA TYR A 93 -7.76 -9.07 13.24
C TYR A 93 -6.53 -8.69 14.09
N SER A 94 -5.50 -9.55 14.13
CA SER A 94 -4.29 -9.40 14.93
C SER A 94 -3.08 -9.92 14.16
N PRO A 95 -1.87 -9.40 14.43
CA PRO A 95 -0.64 -9.96 13.90
C PRO A 95 -0.25 -11.30 14.55
N LEU A 96 -0.94 -11.74 15.60
CA LEU A 96 -0.67 -13.01 16.28
C LEU A 96 -1.19 -14.19 15.46
N GLU A 97 -0.40 -15.25 15.37
CA GLU A 97 -0.73 -16.44 14.56
C GLU A 97 -2.04 -17.09 14.98
N GLU A 98 -2.35 -17.10 16.29
CA GLU A 98 -3.60 -17.64 16.81
C GLU A 98 -4.85 -16.91 16.29
N ALA A 99 -4.69 -15.68 15.81
CA ALA A 99 -5.79 -14.87 15.31
C ALA A 99 -5.94 -14.91 13.78
N LYS A 100 -5.11 -15.66 13.05
CA LYS A 100 -5.15 -15.74 11.57
C LYS A 100 -6.49 -16.20 11.00
N GLN A 101 -7.25 -16.98 11.76
CA GLN A 101 -8.61 -17.40 11.40
C GLN A 101 -9.62 -16.25 11.36
N TYR A 102 -9.32 -15.11 12.02
CA TYR A 102 -10.19 -13.93 12.03
C TYR A 102 -9.67 -12.92 11.00
N ASN A 103 -10.22 -12.98 9.81
CA ASN A 103 -9.80 -12.13 8.71
C ASN A 103 -10.98 -11.36 8.09
N ALA A 104 -10.65 -10.27 7.40
CA ALA A 104 -11.63 -9.39 6.78
C ALA A 104 -12.41 -10.06 5.66
N TYR A 105 -11.79 -10.97 4.92
CA TYR A 105 -12.43 -11.65 3.79
C TYR A 105 -13.58 -12.53 4.24
N GLU A 106 -13.39 -13.32 5.30
CA GLU A 106 -14.47 -14.13 5.87
C GLU A 106 -15.59 -13.23 6.42
N THR A 107 -15.23 -12.13 7.08
CA THR A 107 -16.19 -11.19 7.66
C THR A 107 -17.04 -10.49 6.58
N VAL A 108 -16.43 -10.02 5.49
CA VAL A 108 -17.12 -9.24 4.46
C VAL A 108 -17.80 -10.13 3.43
N PHE A 109 -17.11 -11.13 2.94
CA PHE A 109 -17.60 -11.96 1.85
C PHE A 109 -18.34 -13.20 2.33
N GLY A 110 -17.75 -13.92 3.29
CA GLY A 110 -18.33 -15.14 3.85
C GLY A 110 -18.40 -16.31 2.85
N SER A 111 -18.75 -17.48 3.37
CA SER A 111 -18.74 -18.71 2.58
C SER A 111 -19.78 -18.77 1.46
N GLU A 112 -20.94 -18.12 1.62
CA GLU A 112 -21.97 -18.09 0.57
C GLU A 112 -21.56 -17.27 -0.63
N PHE A 113 -20.89 -16.12 -0.41
CA PHE A 113 -20.37 -15.30 -1.48
C PHE A 113 -19.34 -16.08 -2.31
N SER A 114 -18.43 -16.78 -1.65
CA SER A 114 -17.41 -17.60 -2.32
C SER A 114 -18.02 -18.78 -3.10
N LYS A 115 -19.16 -19.33 -2.67
CA LYS A 115 -19.87 -20.38 -3.45
C LYS A 115 -20.50 -19.82 -4.74
N ILE A 116 -21.03 -18.60 -4.71
CA ILE A 116 -21.66 -17.95 -5.88
C ILE A 116 -20.58 -17.46 -6.86
N HIS A 117 -19.47 -16.95 -6.33
CA HIS A 117 -18.35 -16.40 -7.07
C HIS A 117 -17.15 -17.37 -7.03
N ASP A 118 -17.32 -18.53 -7.68
CA ASP A 118 -16.37 -19.64 -7.74
C ASP A 118 -15.05 -19.31 -8.47
N ASN A 119 -14.98 -18.15 -9.09
CA ASN A 119 -13.77 -17.60 -9.70
C ASN A 119 -13.01 -16.63 -8.79
N ILE A 120 -13.26 -16.62 -7.46
CA ILE A 120 -12.51 -15.84 -6.49
C ILE A 120 -11.75 -16.78 -5.55
N TYR A 121 -10.48 -16.48 -5.33
CA TYR A 121 -9.60 -17.19 -4.41
C TYR A 121 -9.13 -16.23 -3.32
N PHE A 122 -9.46 -16.52 -2.08
CA PHE A 122 -8.94 -15.82 -0.89
C PHE A 122 -7.81 -16.65 -0.30
N VAL A 123 -6.59 -16.14 -0.35
CA VAL A 123 -5.38 -16.80 0.16
C VAL A 123 -5.08 -16.20 1.53
N THR A 124 -5.54 -16.87 2.58
CA THR A 124 -5.48 -16.39 3.96
C THR A 124 -4.58 -17.24 4.84
N ASP A 125 -4.82 -18.54 4.94
CA ASP A 125 -4.17 -19.40 5.94
C ASP A 125 -3.03 -20.23 5.36
N THR A 126 -3.15 -20.60 4.10
CA THR A 126 -2.19 -21.50 3.42
C THR A 126 -1.81 -20.94 2.06
N PRO A 127 -0.58 -21.16 1.62
CA PRO A 127 -0.16 -20.84 0.27
C PRO A 127 -1.03 -21.51 -0.78
N LEU A 128 -1.27 -20.82 -1.87
CA LEU A 128 -1.97 -21.33 -3.04
C LEU A 128 -1.01 -21.44 -4.23
N LEU A 129 -0.81 -22.64 -4.76
CA LEU A 129 -0.17 -22.84 -6.06
C LEU A 129 -1.26 -22.97 -7.12
N LYS A 130 -1.22 -22.05 -8.10
CA LYS A 130 -2.19 -22.04 -9.21
C LYS A 130 -1.57 -21.42 -10.45
N ASP A 131 -1.71 -22.13 -11.59
CA ASP A 131 -1.23 -21.67 -12.90
C ASP A 131 0.21 -21.16 -12.86
N ASP A 132 1.14 -22.02 -12.41
CA ASP A 132 2.58 -21.78 -12.25
C ASP A 132 2.93 -20.60 -11.30
N SER A 133 1.99 -20.19 -10.44
CA SER A 133 2.17 -19.07 -9.51
C SER A 133 1.90 -19.46 -8.08
N LEU A 134 2.78 -19.03 -7.20
CA LEU A 134 2.66 -19.22 -5.77
C LEU A 134 2.19 -17.93 -5.10
N PHE A 135 1.06 -18.01 -4.40
CA PHE A 135 0.47 -16.92 -3.65
C PHE A 135 0.70 -17.15 -2.16
N LEU A 136 1.35 -16.17 -1.49
CA LEU A 136 1.78 -16.27 -0.09
C LEU A 136 1.10 -15.19 0.75
N PRO A 137 0.21 -15.53 1.68
CA PRO A 137 -0.38 -14.57 2.61
C PRO A 137 0.64 -14.11 3.66
N TRP A 138 0.37 -12.98 4.32
CA TRP A 138 1.24 -12.32 5.30
C TRP A 138 1.91 -13.27 6.31
N TYR A 139 1.17 -14.16 6.95
CA TYR A 139 1.72 -15.07 7.95
C TYR A 139 2.81 -16.00 7.44
N TRP A 140 2.83 -16.30 6.15
CA TRP A 140 3.85 -17.15 5.56
C TRP A 140 5.13 -16.40 5.20
N THR A 141 5.05 -15.09 5.09
CA THR A 141 6.21 -14.25 4.74
C THR A 141 6.95 -13.73 5.97
N GLU A 142 6.29 -13.65 7.12
CA GLU A 142 6.86 -13.17 8.38
C GLU A 142 7.69 -14.24 9.12
N ASN A 143 7.49 -15.51 8.84
CA ASN A 143 8.19 -16.61 9.51
C ASN A 143 9.17 -17.30 8.55
N THR A 144 10.47 -17.25 8.88
CA THR A 144 11.54 -17.88 8.08
C THR A 144 11.43 -19.40 8.02
N GLU A 145 10.88 -20.05 9.06
CA GLU A 145 10.67 -21.50 9.07
C GLU A 145 9.61 -21.92 8.04
N HIS A 146 8.54 -21.12 7.90
CA HIS A 146 7.54 -21.35 6.85
C HIS A 146 8.13 -21.24 5.45
N PHE A 147 9.09 -20.36 5.24
CA PHE A 147 9.74 -20.23 3.95
C PHE A 147 10.61 -21.46 3.60
N ASP A 148 11.31 -22.03 4.56
CA ASP A 148 12.06 -23.28 4.36
C ASP A 148 11.12 -24.45 4.00
N ASP A 149 9.94 -24.51 4.62
CA ASP A 149 8.89 -25.48 4.29
C ASP A 149 8.37 -25.30 2.85
N LEU A 150 8.22 -24.06 2.37
CA LEU A 150 7.86 -23.80 0.97
C LEU A 150 8.92 -24.29 -0.01
N LEU A 151 10.21 -24.04 0.28
CA LEU A 151 11.33 -24.51 -0.55
C LEU A 151 11.37 -26.04 -0.64
N TYR A 152 10.89 -26.72 0.39
CA TYR A 152 10.80 -28.17 0.40
C TYR A 152 9.57 -28.71 -0.38
N ARG A 153 8.44 -27.98 -0.33
CA ARG A 153 7.17 -28.42 -0.93
C ARG A 153 7.09 -28.18 -2.44
N PHE A 154 7.72 -27.15 -2.94
CA PHE A 154 7.57 -26.71 -4.32
C PHE A 154 8.91 -26.77 -5.08
N ASP A 155 8.85 -27.25 -6.31
CA ASP A 155 9.98 -27.20 -7.24
C ASP A 155 10.01 -25.85 -7.96
N PHE A 156 10.81 -24.94 -7.41
CA PHE A 156 10.97 -23.60 -7.95
C PHE A 156 11.70 -23.64 -9.30
N GLY A 157 11.09 -23.03 -10.31
CA GLY A 157 11.53 -23.05 -11.70
C GLY A 157 10.77 -24.04 -12.57
N ASN A 158 10.33 -25.18 -12.03
CA ASN A 158 9.46 -26.12 -12.72
C ASN A 158 7.98 -25.87 -12.37
N ASP A 159 7.63 -25.90 -11.08
CA ASP A 159 6.25 -25.73 -10.62
C ASP A 159 5.88 -24.28 -10.41
N VAL A 160 6.85 -23.41 -10.04
CA VAL A 160 6.63 -22.01 -9.71
C VAL A 160 7.43 -21.10 -10.64
N LYS A 161 6.75 -20.24 -11.39
CA LYS A 161 7.35 -19.25 -12.29
C LYS A 161 7.21 -17.82 -11.80
N ALA A 162 6.32 -17.56 -10.83
CA ALA A 162 6.17 -16.26 -10.17
C ALA A 162 5.65 -16.43 -8.75
N ILE A 163 6.02 -15.49 -7.87
CA ILE A 163 5.53 -15.43 -6.48
C ILE A 163 4.77 -14.11 -6.29
N TYR A 164 3.61 -14.19 -5.66
CA TYR A 164 2.78 -13.06 -5.28
C TYR A 164 2.57 -13.10 -3.78
N CYS A 165 2.98 -12.04 -3.07
CA CYS A 165 2.96 -12.05 -1.62
C CYS A 165 2.62 -10.69 -1.02
N HIS A 166 2.38 -10.69 0.28
CA HIS A 166 2.33 -9.48 1.06
C HIS A 166 3.47 -9.51 2.08
N ALA A 167 4.54 -8.75 1.85
CA ALA A 167 5.77 -8.83 2.63
C ALA A 167 6.65 -7.58 2.49
N ASP A 168 7.44 -7.29 3.51
CA ASP A 168 8.59 -6.40 3.38
C ASP A 168 9.77 -7.16 2.77
N LEU A 169 9.99 -6.99 1.48
CA LEU A 169 11.07 -7.65 0.75
C LEU A 169 12.47 -7.26 1.23
N SER A 170 12.62 -6.15 1.97
CA SER A 170 13.92 -5.71 2.50
C SER A 170 14.39 -6.55 3.68
N VAL A 171 13.46 -7.16 4.42
CA VAL A 171 13.74 -8.06 5.56
C VAL A 171 13.59 -9.53 5.20
N TRP A 172 13.00 -9.83 4.06
CA TRP A 172 12.93 -11.19 3.57
C TRP A 172 14.35 -11.72 3.28
N PRO A 173 14.69 -12.95 3.68
CA PRO A 173 16.08 -13.44 3.61
C PRO A 173 16.60 -13.44 2.18
N GLY A 174 17.28 -12.34 1.79
CA GLY A 174 17.77 -12.06 0.44
C GLY A 174 18.58 -13.19 -0.22
N PRO A 175 19.47 -13.91 0.51
CA PRO A 175 20.22 -15.02 -0.07
C PRO A 175 19.34 -16.18 -0.55
N ARG A 176 18.18 -16.40 0.09
CA ARG A 176 17.26 -17.49 -0.28
C ARG A 176 16.34 -17.10 -1.43
N VAL A 177 15.95 -15.84 -1.52
CA VAL A 177 15.20 -15.35 -2.67
C VAL A 177 16.07 -15.34 -3.93
N ALA A 178 17.34 -15.00 -3.83
CA ALA A 178 18.29 -15.12 -4.94
C ALA A 178 18.46 -16.60 -5.43
N SER A 179 18.27 -17.58 -4.54
CA SER A 179 18.29 -19.00 -4.90
C SER A 179 17.03 -19.47 -5.65
N LEU A 180 15.99 -18.65 -5.77
CA LEU A 180 14.79 -18.94 -6.54
C LEU A 180 14.99 -18.82 -8.06
N ASN A 181 16.24 -18.93 -8.54
CA ASN A 181 16.60 -18.96 -9.97
C ASN A 181 16.06 -17.79 -10.80
N GLY A 182 15.98 -16.60 -10.19
CA GLY A 182 15.50 -15.41 -10.86
C GLY A 182 13.97 -15.36 -11.07
N ILE A 183 13.20 -16.15 -10.33
CA ILE A 183 11.74 -16.10 -10.33
C ILE A 183 11.28 -14.72 -9.85
N PRO A 184 10.41 -14.03 -10.59
CA PRO A 184 9.90 -12.74 -10.14
C PRO A 184 9.04 -12.87 -8.90
N VAL A 185 9.26 -11.95 -7.96
CA VAL A 185 8.48 -11.82 -6.74
C VAL A 185 7.79 -10.46 -6.74
N TYR A 186 6.46 -10.46 -6.66
CA TYR A 186 5.61 -9.28 -6.60
C TYR A 186 5.02 -9.14 -5.21
N ALA A 187 5.31 -8.04 -4.52
CA ALA A 187 4.87 -7.82 -3.14
C ALA A 187 4.07 -6.53 -2.96
N GLY A 188 3.04 -6.60 -2.10
CA GLY A 188 2.44 -5.48 -1.40
C GLY A 188 3.15 -5.20 -0.07
N HIS A 189 2.50 -4.47 0.86
CA HIS A 189 2.93 -4.05 2.19
C HIS A 189 3.67 -2.71 2.23
N ILE A 190 4.71 -2.54 1.44
CA ILE A 190 5.44 -1.28 1.37
C ILE A 190 4.78 -0.37 0.33
N HIS A 191 4.30 0.80 0.75
CA HIS A 191 3.45 1.65 -0.09
C HIS A 191 4.21 2.36 -1.22
N TYR A 192 5.53 2.51 -1.13
CA TYR A 192 6.33 3.08 -2.22
C TYR A 192 6.83 1.98 -3.17
N ILE A 193 7.03 2.35 -4.43
CA ILE A 193 7.52 1.44 -5.45
C ILE A 193 9.02 1.24 -5.26
N ASN A 194 9.46 -0.01 -5.18
CA ASN A 194 10.87 -0.37 -5.13
C ASN A 194 11.13 -1.64 -5.92
N GLU A 195 12.21 -1.68 -6.67
CA GLU A 195 12.60 -2.81 -7.51
C GLU A 195 14.06 -3.19 -7.26
N ASP A 196 14.30 -4.43 -6.90
CA ASP A 196 15.65 -5.03 -6.93
C ASP A 196 15.77 -5.91 -8.18
N LYS A 197 16.41 -5.38 -9.20
CA LYS A 197 16.57 -6.07 -10.50
C LYS A 197 17.53 -7.24 -10.43
N ILE A 198 18.43 -7.29 -9.46
CA ILE A 198 19.40 -8.39 -9.29
C ILE A 198 18.67 -9.62 -8.77
N CYS A 199 17.79 -9.43 -7.79
CA CYS A 199 17.02 -10.51 -7.18
C CYS A 199 15.64 -10.71 -7.82
N ASN A 200 15.28 -9.92 -8.85
CA ASN A 200 13.96 -9.93 -9.49
C ASN A 200 12.81 -9.70 -8.49
N LEU A 201 13.02 -8.78 -7.55
CA LEU A 201 12.05 -8.41 -6.52
C LEU A 201 11.34 -7.11 -6.89
N HIS A 202 10.02 -7.13 -6.85
CA HIS A 202 9.17 -6.01 -7.22
C HIS A 202 8.20 -5.68 -6.08
N ASN A 203 8.53 -4.65 -5.29
CA ASN A 203 7.54 -4.03 -4.43
C ASN A 203 6.72 -3.04 -5.28
N ILE A 204 5.47 -3.39 -5.56
CA ILE A 204 4.64 -2.64 -6.51
C ILE A 204 3.98 -1.39 -5.90
N GLY A 205 4.07 -1.21 -4.60
CA GLY A 205 3.48 -0.09 -3.88
C GLY A 205 1.96 -0.14 -3.76
N ALA A 206 1.41 0.76 -2.98
CA ALA A 206 -0.04 0.92 -2.86
C ALA A 206 -0.64 1.44 -4.18
N CYS A 207 -1.79 0.93 -4.58
CA CYS A 207 -2.48 1.39 -5.80
C CYS A 207 -3.20 2.73 -5.62
N CYS A 208 -3.41 3.16 -4.37
CA CYS A 208 -3.97 4.44 -3.98
C CYS A 208 -3.03 5.14 -3.01
N PRO A 209 -2.89 6.48 -3.06
CA PRO A 209 -2.15 7.20 -2.03
C PRO A 209 -2.96 7.19 -0.72
N LEU A 210 -2.32 6.95 0.41
CA LEU A 210 -3.01 6.77 1.68
C LEU A 210 -2.90 7.99 2.60
N ASN A 211 -1.80 8.74 2.53
CA ASN A 211 -1.56 9.88 3.41
C ASN A 211 -0.51 10.85 2.83
N PHE A 212 -0.18 11.90 3.57
CA PHE A 212 0.86 12.85 3.16
C PHE A 212 2.30 12.29 3.22
N GLY A 213 2.52 11.08 3.67
CA GLY A 213 3.77 10.35 3.45
C GLY A 213 3.93 9.88 2.00
N ASP A 214 2.82 9.72 1.28
CA ASP A 214 2.76 9.30 -0.14
C ASP A 214 2.73 10.49 -1.11
N THR A 215 3.26 11.64 -0.71
CA THR A 215 3.19 12.87 -1.51
C THR A 215 3.98 12.77 -2.80
N ASN A 216 3.41 13.39 -3.85
CA ASN A 216 4.05 13.59 -5.16
C ASN A 216 4.41 12.28 -5.89
N GLU A 217 3.90 11.15 -5.46
CA GLU A 217 4.09 9.87 -6.12
C GLU A 217 2.86 9.47 -6.94
N ASP A 218 3.10 8.98 -8.15
CA ASP A 218 2.05 8.36 -8.94
C ASP A 218 1.83 6.92 -8.46
N ARG A 219 0.58 6.47 -8.49
CA ARG A 219 0.15 5.12 -8.11
C ARG A 219 -0.31 4.36 -9.34
N TYR A 220 -0.14 3.05 -9.35
CA TYR A 220 -0.31 2.25 -10.57
C TYR A 220 -1.07 0.95 -10.32
N ILE A 221 -1.71 0.48 -11.40
CA ILE A 221 -2.10 -0.91 -11.64
C ILE A 221 -1.05 -1.46 -12.61
N TYR A 222 -0.65 -2.71 -12.43
CA TYR A 222 0.37 -3.32 -13.27
C TYR A 222 -0.25 -4.32 -14.21
N TYR A 223 0.11 -4.23 -15.50
CA TYR A 223 -0.19 -5.25 -16.49
C TYR A 223 1.05 -6.09 -16.74
N LEU A 224 0.91 -7.41 -16.60
CA LEU A 224 1.97 -8.39 -16.82
C LEU A 224 1.59 -9.33 -17.97
N GLU A 225 2.60 -9.69 -18.77
CA GLU A 225 2.56 -10.80 -19.71
C GLU A 225 3.66 -11.80 -19.36
N ASP A 226 3.30 -13.06 -19.26
CA ASP A 226 4.22 -14.15 -18.93
C ASP A 226 5.10 -13.79 -17.70
N PHE A 227 4.43 -13.28 -16.66
CA PHE A 227 5.02 -12.88 -15.39
C PHE A 227 6.00 -11.69 -15.48
N ILE A 228 6.00 -10.92 -16.55
CA ILE A 228 6.87 -9.76 -16.75
C ILE A 228 6.01 -8.49 -16.84
N ILE A 229 6.36 -7.47 -16.06
CA ILE A 229 5.69 -6.16 -16.13
C ILE A 229 5.87 -5.56 -17.53
N LYS A 230 4.76 -5.34 -18.23
CA LYS A 230 4.72 -4.69 -19.54
C LYS A 230 4.27 -3.24 -19.47
N GLU A 231 3.33 -2.94 -18.56
CA GLU A 231 2.80 -1.59 -18.45
C GLU A 231 2.47 -1.25 -16.98
N LYS A 232 2.84 -0.04 -16.56
CA LYS A 232 2.41 0.59 -15.30
C LYS A 232 1.30 1.58 -15.64
N ILE A 233 0.06 1.22 -15.30
CA ILE A 233 -1.14 1.98 -15.63
C ILE A 233 -1.44 2.93 -14.47
N LYS A 234 -1.25 4.22 -14.71
CA LYS A 234 -1.42 5.23 -13.67
C LYS A 234 -2.87 5.27 -13.14
N ASN A 235 -3.02 5.25 -11.82
CA ASN A 235 -4.31 5.49 -11.19
C ASN A 235 -4.73 6.96 -11.36
N ILE A 236 -5.87 7.16 -12.01
CA ILE A 236 -6.44 8.49 -12.28
C ILE A 236 -7.76 8.74 -11.54
N THR A 237 -8.21 7.78 -10.73
CA THR A 237 -9.53 7.85 -10.05
C THR A 237 -9.45 8.37 -8.63
N THR A 238 -8.38 8.07 -7.92
CA THR A 238 -8.18 8.55 -6.55
C THR A 238 -7.41 9.86 -6.53
N PRO A 239 -7.69 10.76 -5.56
CA PRO A 239 -6.94 12.01 -5.41
C PRO A 239 -5.49 11.75 -5.05
N LYS A 240 -4.62 12.68 -5.46
CA LYS A 240 -3.23 12.72 -5.03
C LYS A 240 -3.09 13.44 -3.69
N PHE A 241 -2.01 13.16 -2.97
CA PHE A 241 -1.54 14.01 -1.89
C PHE A 241 -0.41 14.89 -2.40
N VAL A 242 -0.54 16.19 -2.24
CA VAL A 242 0.43 17.19 -2.71
C VAL A 242 0.87 18.04 -1.53
N ARG A 243 2.17 18.23 -1.39
CA ARG A 243 2.77 19.11 -0.38
C ARG A 243 3.52 20.22 -1.09
N LEU A 244 3.19 21.46 -0.79
CA LEU A 244 3.80 22.65 -1.36
C LEU A 244 4.36 23.54 -0.24
N TYR A 245 5.55 24.08 -0.46
CA TYR A 245 6.27 24.86 0.54
C TYR A 245 6.38 26.33 0.11
N ASN A 246 6.04 27.25 1.01
CA ASN A 246 6.24 28.69 0.88
C ASN A 246 6.01 29.24 -0.56
N GLU A 247 7.06 29.69 -1.24
CA GLU A 247 6.98 30.31 -2.58
C GLU A 247 6.53 29.34 -3.68
N GLU A 248 6.74 28.03 -3.51
CA GLU A 248 6.27 27.03 -4.47
C GLU A 248 4.74 27.07 -4.62
N ILE A 249 4.03 27.48 -3.55
CA ILE A 249 2.57 27.53 -3.49
C ILE A 249 2.00 28.40 -4.62
N PHE A 250 2.63 29.54 -4.92
CA PHE A 250 2.12 30.50 -5.90
C PHE A 250 2.59 30.21 -7.33
N ASN A 251 3.63 29.40 -7.47
CA ASN A 251 4.18 28.96 -8.75
C ASN A 251 3.71 27.56 -9.15
N ALA A 252 2.89 26.92 -8.32
CA ALA A 252 2.42 25.58 -8.55
C ALA A 252 1.47 25.51 -9.77
N ASN A 253 1.65 24.47 -10.60
CA ASN A 253 0.75 24.20 -11.71
C ASN A 253 -0.66 23.92 -11.20
N LYS A 254 -1.66 24.43 -11.90
CA LYS A 254 -3.08 24.20 -11.63
C LYS A 254 -3.43 22.71 -11.45
N GLU A 255 -2.84 21.83 -12.24
CA GLU A 255 -3.04 20.38 -12.18
C GLU A 255 -2.70 19.75 -10.81
N LEU A 256 -1.83 20.40 -10.02
CA LEU A 256 -1.51 19.94 -8.66
C LEU A 256 -2.64 20.15 -7.68
N PHE A 257 -3.58 21.03 -7.97
CA PHE A 257 -4.76 21.29 -7.14
C PHE A 257 -5.98 20.47 -7.58
N GLU A 258 -6.00 20.02 -8.83
CA GLU A 258 -7.14 19.26 -9.36
C GLU A 258 -7.14 17.82 -8.82
N ASN A 259 -8.27 17.37 -8.29
CA ASN A 259 -8.45 16.05 -7.69
C ASN A 259 -7.33 15.70 -6.68
N SER A 260 -6.99 16.63 -5.77
CA SER A 260 -5.87 16.50 -4.84
C SER A 260 -6.23 16.92 -3.42
N PHE A 261 -5.57 16.27 -2.46
CA PHE A 261 -5.45 16.77 -1.08
C PHE A 261 -4.15 17.58 -1.00
N VAL A 262 -4.27 18.89 -0.81
CA VAL A 262 -3.11 19.79 -0.83
C VAL A 262 -2.77 20.26 0.57
N GLN A 263 -1.54 20.05 1.01
CA GLN A 263 -1.00 20.61 2.24
C GLN A 263 -0.05 21.76 1.90
N LEU A 264 -0.44 22.97 2.28
CA LEU A 264 0.39 24.17 2.17
C LEU A 264 1.25 24.28 3.42
N CYS A 265 2.54 24.00 3.29
CA CYS A 265 3.52 24.11 4.37
C CYS A 265 4.07 25.55 4.37
N ILE A 266 3.68 26.35 5.35
CA ILE A 266 3.92 27.78 5.41
C ILE A 266 4.77 28.10 6.64
N SER A 267 5.88 28.82 6.46
CA SER A 267 6.66 29.31 7.58
C SER A 267 5.87 30.32 8.42
N ARG A 268 6.10 30.38 9.72
CA ARG A 268 5.42 31.32 10.62
C ARG A 268 5.64 32.77 10.20
N LYS A 269 6.83 33.12 9.75
CA LYS A 269 7.14 34.49 9.25
C LYS A 269 6.27 34.88 8.07
N ASN A 270 6.03 33.95 7.15
CA ASN A 270 5.25 34.23 5.96
C ASN A 270 3.77 34.44 6.28
N ILE A 271 3.21 33.72 7.26
CA ILE A 271 1.81 33.86 7.61
C ILE A 271 1.48 35.16 8.35
N GLU A 272 2.48 35.84 8.88
CA GLU A 272 2.34 37.18 9.50
C GLU A 272 2.18 38.29 8.44
N LEU A 273 2.50 38.01 7.18
CA LEU A 273 2.37 38.97 6.08
C LEU A 273 0.93 38.99 5.54
N ALA A 274 0.21 40.09 5.68
CA ALA A 274 -1.17 40.22 5.22
C ALA A 274 -1.33 39.90 3.74
N SER A 275 -0.38 40.34 2.89
CA SER A 275 -0.36 40.05 1.46
C SER A 275 -0.26 38.54 1.16
N TYR A 276 0.46 37.80 1.98
CA TYR A 276 0.59 36.33 1.84
C TYR A 276 -0.73 35.65 2.20
N ILE A 277 -1.38 36.06 3.28
CA ILE A 277 -2.69 35.54 3.68
C ILE A 277 -3.73 35.78 2.58
N ASP A 278 -3.75 36.96 1.98
CA ASP A 278 -4.71 37.27 0.91
C ASP A 278 -4.49 36.44 -0.35
N GLN A 279 -3.23 36.15 -0.70
CA GLN A 279 -2.92 35.24 -1.78
C GLN A 279 -3.40 33.80 -1.48
N ILE A 280 -3.20 33.29 -0.26
CA ILE A 280 -3.71 31.98 0.17
C ILE A 280 -5.24 31.94 0.12
N LYS A 281 -5.94 32.97 0.57
CA LYS A 281 -7.41 33.05 0.47
C LYS A 281 -7.87 33.00 -0.99
N LYS A 282 -7.20 33.75 -1.86
CA LYS A 282 -7.49 33.76 -3.31
C LYS A 282 -7.27 32.37 -3.90
N LEU A 283 -6.18 31.70 -3.56
CA LEU A 283 -5.88 30.33 -4.03
C LEU A 283 -6.97 29.35 -3.57
N LYS A 284 -7.38 29.37 -2.30
CA LYS A 284 -8.46 28.53 -1.79
C LYS A 284 -9.80 28.80 -2.47
N SER A 285 -10.12 30.05 -2.78
CA SER A 285 -11.34 30.42 -3.50
C SER A 285 -11.32 30.03 -4.99
N THR A 286 -10.12 29.93 -5.58
CA THR A 286 -9.95 29.49 -6.96
C THR A 286 -10.11 27.98 -7.11
N TYR A 287 -9.66 27.21 -6.11
CA TYR A 287 -9.69 25.74 -6.11
C TYR A 287 -10.63 25.21 -5.03
N VAL A 288 -11.91 25.59 -5.11
CA VAL A 288 -12.93 25.25 -4.11
C VAL A 288 -13.11 23.73 -3.93
N ASP A 289 -13.00 22.97 -5.03
CA ASP A 289 -13.17 21.51 -5.03
C ASP A 289 -11.91 20.77 -4.51
N SER A 290 -10.82 21.49 -4.23
CA SER A 290 -9.59 20.91 -3.69
C SER A 290 -9.59 20.95 -2.17
N ASN A 291 -9.21 19.85 -1.53
CA ASN A 291 -9.06 19.81 -0.07
C ASN A 291 -7.71 20.45 0.33
N ILE A 292 -7.72 21.79 0.53
CA ILE A 292 -6.50 22.56 0.84
C ILE A 292 -6.41 22.77 2.36
N ARG A 293 -5.35 22.23 2.98
CA ARG A 293 -5.03 22.42 4.40
C ARG A 293 -3.76 23.26 4.55
N ILE A 294 -3.71 24.08 5.60
CA ILE A 294 -2.51 24.84 5.97
C ILE A 294 -1.79 24.09 7.10
N HIS A 295 -0.50 23.93 6.93
CA HIS A 295 0.42 23.40 7.94
C HIS A 295 1.52 24.41 8.21
N LEU A 296 1.62 24.87 9.46
CA LEU A 296 2.67 25.80 9.87
C LEU A 296 3.95 25.04 10.15
N ILE A 297 5.06 25.49 9.56
CA ILE A 297 6.39 24.93 9.77
C ILE A 297 7.29 25.95 10.47
N GLU A 298 8.23 25.47 11.27
CA GLU A 298 9.30 26.31 11.82
C GLU A 298 10.27 26.70 10.70
N ASP A 299 10.86 27.90 10.80
CA ASP A 299 11.69 28.46 9.72
C ASP A 299 12.97 27.66 9.44
N ASP A 300 13.48 26.93 10.43
CA ASP A 300 14.73 26.17 10.32
C ASP A 300 14.57 24.75 9.74
N ALA A 301 13.34 24.31 9.47
CA ALA A 301 13.05 22.93 9.01
C ALA A 301 13.51 22.62 7.57
N ARG A 302 14.08 23.58 6.84
CA ARG A 302 14.48 23.42 5.43
C ARG A 302 15.92 22.98 5.18
N GLN A 303 16.80 22.97 6.19
CA GLN A 303 18.22 22.72 5.90
C GLN A 303 18.61 21.23 5.85
N ASP A 304 17.77 20.29 6.30
CA ASP A 304 18.20 18.91 6.53
C ASP A 304 17.57 17.81 5.66
N ILE A 305 16.73 18.13 4.65
CA ILE A 305 16.12 17.06 3.81
C ILE A 305 16.86 16.84 2.49
N GLY A 306 17.92 17.58 2.22
CA GLY A 306 18.80 17.37 1.09
C GLY A 306 20.05 16.57 1.50
N ASN A 307 20.07 15.26 1.28
CA ASN A 307 21.26 14.40 1.37
C ASN A 307 21.78 14.00 2.78
N ALA A 308 20.96 13.92 3.80
CA ALA A 308 21.35 13.18 4.99
C ALA A 308 20.77 11.76 4.91
N ASN A 309 21.65 10.76 4.86
CA ASN A 309 21.38 9.46 5.46
C ASN A 309 21.14 9.70 6.95
N ILE A 310 19.92 10.12 7.29
CA ILE A 310 19.52 10.29 8.68
C ILE A 310 19.34 8.89 9.19
N ASP A 311 20.26 8.45 10.05
CA ASP A 311 20.00 7.31 10.91
C ASP A 311 18.81 7.69 11.80
N LEU A 312 17.61 7.31 11.35
CA LEU A 312 16.35 7.60 12.04
C LEU A 312 16.37 7.12 13.48
N ASN A 313 17.11 6.04 13.76
CA ASN A 313 17.27 5.49 15.09
C ASN A 313 18.11 6.41 15.98
N GLN A 314 19.16 7.03 15.45
CA GLN A 314 19.99 7.96 16.19
C GLN A 314 19.22 9.25 16.53
N ASN A 315 18.45 9.80 15.57
CA ASN A 315 17.66 11.01 15.80
C ASN A 315 16.50 10.81 16.78
N ILE A 316 15.81 9.67 16.72
CA ILE A 316 14.76 9.32 17.69
C ILE A 316 15.39 9.15 19.08
N TYR A 317 16.55 8.51 19.18
CA TYR A 317 17.27 8.32 20.44
C TYR A 317 17.66 9.65 21.07
N ASP A 318 18.25 10.55 20.30
CA ASP A 318 18.68 11.87 20.78
C ASP A 318 17.49 12.77 21.16
N TYR A 319 16.40 12.73 20.38
CA TYR A 319 15.16 13.44 20.70
C TYR A 319 14.52 12.92 22.00
N ILE A 320 14.43 11.62 22.18
CA ILE A 320 13.89 11.00 23.38
C ILE A 320 14.76 11.37 24.57
N LYS A 321 16.09 11.25 24.46
CA LYS A 321 17.04 11.57 25.52
C LYS A 321 16.97 13.04 25.97
N THR A 322 16.66 13.95 25.04
CA THR A 322 16.59 15.39 25.32
C THR A 322 15.24 15.78 25.95
N ASN A 323 14.16 15.03 25.67
CA ASN A 323 12.79 15.40 26.08
C ASN A 323 12.19 14.52 27.19
N ILE A 324 12.91 13.49 27.66
CA ILE A 324 12.47 12.68 28.80
C ILE A 324 12.90 13.36 30.12
N PRO A 325 12.05 13.35 31.18
CA PRO A 325 12.46 13.76 32.52
C PRO A 325 13.71 13.00 32.97
N LYS A 326 14.64 13.72 33.61
CA LYS A 326 15.93 13.15 34.03
C LYS A 326 15.81 11.84 34.81
N GLU A 327 14.76 11.68 35.59
CA GLU A 327 14.46 10.50 36.42
C GLU A 327 14.16 9.23 35.60
N LEU A 328 13.79 9.38 34.31
CA LEU A 328 13.53 8.28 33.41
C LEU A 328 14.68 7.99 32.43
N ASN A 329 15.67 8.89 32.34
CA ASN A 329 16.82 8.74 31.45
C ASN A 329 17.66 7.49 31.76
N ASP A 330 17.86 7.18 33.04
CA ASP A 330 18.63 5.99 33.43
C ASP A 330 17.92 4.68 33.06
N LYS A 331 16.60 4.64 33.22
CA LYS A 331 15.79 3.48 32.82
C LYS A 331 15.73 3.30 31.29
N PHE A 332 15.68 4.41 30.57
CA PHE A 332 15.69 4.40 29.10
C PHE A 332 17.04 3.94 28.55
N GLY A 333 18.15 4.39 29.15
CA GLY A 333 19.50 3.93 28.81
C GLY A 333 19.65 2.41 28.94
N ILE A 334 19.15 1.83 30.03
CA ILE A 334 19.17 0.37 30.25
C ILE A 334 18.38 -0.40 29.16
N ILE A 335 17.25 0.14 28.70
CA ILE A 335 16.45 -0.49 27.64
C ILE A 335 17.19 -0.46 26.32
N VAL A 336 17.81 0.67 25.98
CA VAL A 336 18.54 0.82 24.69
C VAL A 336 19.81 -0.03 24.67
N ASP A 337 20.54 -0.10 25.76
CA ASP A 337 21.75 -0.93 25.85
C ASP A 337 21.40 -2.43 25.73
N LYS A 338 20.31 -2.88 26.35
CA LYS A 338 19.79 -4.24 26.14
C LYS A 338 19.39 -4.54 24.69
N TYR A 339 18.91 -3.55 23.96
CA TYR A 339 18.56 -3.72 22.54
C TYR A 339 19.78 -3.72 21.61
N LYS A 340 20.87 -3.03 21.99
CA LYS A 340 22.15 -3.05 21.25
C LYS A 340 22.89 -4.37 21.41
N ASP A 341 22.81 -4.97 22.60
CA ASP A 341 23.45 -6.25 22.91
C ASP A 341 22.67 -7.48 22.35
N ALA A 342 21.45 -7.26 21.86
CA ALA A 342 20.58 -8.30 21.28
C ALA A 342 20.70 -8.41 19.72
N LYS A 343 21.60 -7.64 19.12
CA LYS A 343 22.00 -7.74 17.70
C LYS A 343 23.40 -8.32 17.60
#